data_9376180200ac27bd3b5f7424af4e1718
#
_entry.id   9376180200ac27bd3b5f7424af4e1718
#
_cell.length_a   1.000
_cell.length_b   1.000
_cell.length_c   1.000
_cell.angle_alpha   90.00
_cell.angle_beta   90.00
_cell.angle_gamma   90.00
#
_symmetry.space_group_name_H-M   'P 1'
#
loop_
_entity.id
_entity.type
_entity.pdbx_description
1 polymer ?
#
loop_
_entity_poly.entity_id
_entity_poly.type
_entity_poly.pdbx_seq_one_letter_code
_entity_poly.pdbx_strand_id
1 'polypeptide(L)'
;MTSTAAKSVTITVSDTTRVSGLMQKPPHARACYVLAHGAGAGMDHPFMDNVARGLASRGIATLRYQFPYMERGSKRPDPPPLAQATVRAAVAEAQRLLPDTALIAGGKSFGGRMTSQAQAKAPLEGVHGLAFLGFPLHPAGRPSQDRAEHLFEIQIPMLFLQGTRDNLASLDQLKPACKQLGKRATLKLFADADHSFHVPARTGRKDAQVLDDVLDALAAWLDSVILRPGTKS
;
A
#
# COMPACT_ATOMS: atom_id res chain seq x y z
N MET A 1 24.02 10.51 -2.37
CA MET A 1 23.01 9.44 -2.60
C MET A 1 22.28 9.77 -3.89
N THR A 2 22.51 9.01 -4.96
CA THR A 2 21.86 9.23 -6.26
C THR A 2 20.38 8.86 -6.14
N SER A 3 19.51 9.86 -6.08
CA SER A 3 18.07 9.68 -6.21
C SER A 3 17.78 9.02 -7.55
N THR A 4 17.31 7.81 -7.56
CA THR A 4 16.90 7.13 -8.81
C THR A 4 15.63 7.79 -9.30
N ALA A 5 15.70 8.45 -10.45
CA ALA A 5 14.53 9.06 -11.07
C ALA A 5 13.48 8.00 -11.41
N ALA A 6 12.21 8.32 -11.19
CA ALA A 6 11.11 7.46 -11.59
C ALA A 6 11.01 7.41 -13.12
N LYS A 7 10.76 6.22 -13.69
CA LYS A 7 10.53 5.98 -15.11
C LYS A 7 9.06 5.76 -15.36
N SER A 8 8.50 6.44 -16.35
CA SER A 8 7.12 6.23 -16.77
C SER A 8 6.94 4.85 -17.38
N VAL A 9 5.83 4.20 -17.04
CA VAL A 9 5.38 2.92 -17.60
C VAL A 9 3.91 3.02 -17.96
N THR A 10 3.47 2.22 -18.92
CA THR A 10 2.06 2.08 -19.27
C THR A 10 1.57 0.71 -18.84
N ILE A 11 0.48 0.67 -18.08
CA ILE A 11 -0.12 -0.56 -17.56
C ILE A 11 -1.41 -0.83 -18.32
N THR A 12 -1.51 -1.98 -18.97
CA THR A 12 -2.72 -2.41 -19.69
C THR A 12 -3.65 -3.13 -18.71
N VAL A 13 -4.80 -2.53 -18.43
CA VAL A 13 -5.84 -3.08 -17.55
C VAL A 13 -6.81 -3.98 -18.31
N SER A 14 -7.14 -3.60 -19.55
CA SER A 14 -7.97 -4.37 -20.48
C SER A 14 -7.63 -3.92 -21.92
N ASP A 15 -8.29 -4.52 -22.91
CA ASP A 15 -8.12 -4.15 -24.33
C ASP A 15 -8.40 -2.65 -24.59
N THR A 16 -9.28 -2.04 -23.79
CA THR A 16 -9.71 -0.66 -23.94
C THR A 16 -9.21 0.29 -22.85
N THR A 17 -8.56 -0.23 -21.80
CA THR A 17 -8.16 0.58 -20.64
C THR A 17 -6.67 0.46 -20.38
N ARG A 18 -5.97 1.58 -20.45
CA ARG A 18 -4.57 1.71 -20.01
C ARG A 18 -4.46 2.79 -18.96
N VAL A 19 -3.49 2.64 -18.06
CA VAL A 19 -3.20 3.63 -17.02
C VAL A 19 -1.71 3.90 -16.94
N SER A 20 -1.36 5.08 -16.48
CA SER A 20 0.02 5.49 -16.24
C SER A 20 0.57 4.86 -14.96
N GLY A 21 1.86 4.58 -14.97
CA GLY A 21 2.61 4.16 -13.80
C GLY A 21 3.98 4.83 -13.73
N LEU A 22 4.58 4.81 -12.55
CA LEU A 22 5.92 5.32 -12.28
C LEU A 22 6.73 4.23 -11.56
N MET A 23 7.69 3.67 -12.27
CA MET A 23 8.65 2.72 -11.72
C MET A 23 9.86 3.47 -11.15
N GLN A 24 10.11 3.34 -9.86
CA GLN A 24 11.31 3.85 -9.21
C GLN A 24 12.10 2.67 -8.64
N LYS A 25 13.24 2.36 -9.26
CA LYS A 25 14.07 1.19 -8.91
C LYS A 25 15.47 1.65 -8.49
N PRO A 26 15.84 1.55 -7.20
CA PRO A 26 17.20 1.77 -6.78
C PRO A 26 18.12 0.63 -7.27
N PRO A 27 19.45 0.85 -7.33
CA PRO A 27 20.41 -0.23 -7.57
C PRO A 27 20.19 -1.36 -6.55
N HIS A 28 20.27 -2.61 -7.01
CA HIS A 28 20.13 -3.80 -6.15
C HIS A 28 18.86 -3.81 -5.28
N ALA A 29 17.72 -3.42 -5.88
CA ALA A 29 16.44 -3.47 -5.19
C ALA A 29 16.14 -4.90 -4.71
N ARG A 30 15.96 -5.08 -3.38
CA ARG A 30 15.68 -6.39 -2.77
C ARG A 30 14.22 -6.79 -2.81
N ALA A 31 13.33 -5.83 -3.06
CA ALA A 31 11.90 -6.02 -3.23
C ALA A 31 11.29 -4.88 -4.04
N CYS A 32 10.05 -5.08 -4.49
CA CYS A 32 9.24 -4.04 -5.10
C CYS A 32 7.88 -3.92 -4.39
N TYR A 33 7.51 -2.69 -4.05
CA TYR A 33 6.18 -2.36 -3.53
C TYR A 33 5.29 -1.81 -4.64
N VAL A 34 4.26 -2.59 -5.02
CA VAL A 34 3.19 -2.15 -5.93
C VAL A 34 2.24 -1.27 -5.14
N LEU A 35 2.37 0.05 -5.30
CA LEU A 35 1.86 1.08 -4.41
C LEU A 35 0.69 1.85 -5.02
N ALA A 36 -0.51 1.53 -4.58
CA ALA A 36 -1.75 2.18 -4.98
C ALA A 36 -1.99 3.50 -4.22
N HIS A 37 -2.45 4.54 -4.93
CA HIS A 37 -2.75 5.84 -4.34
C HIS A 37 -4.11 5.86 -3.61
N GLY A 38 -4.30 6.85 -2.72
CA GLY A 38 -5.56 7.14 -2.06
C GLY A 38 -6.59 7.79 -2.99
N ALA A 39 -7.85 7.82 -2.55
CA ALA A 39 -8.92 8.44 -3.33
C ALA A 39 -8.63 9.93 -3.59
N GLY A 40 -8.74 10.34 -4.85
CA GLY A 40 -8.59 11.73 -5.29
C GLY A 40 -7.17 12.30 -5.28
N ALA A 41 -6.14 11.48 -4.94
CA ALA A 41 -4.77 11.96 -4.80
C ALA A 41 -3.89 11.73 -6.06
N GLY A 42 -4.08 10.61 -6.76
CA GLY A 42 -3.24 10.22 -7.89
C GLY A 42 -1.83 9.73 -7.49
N MET A 43 -1.13 9.14 -8.45
CA MET A 43 0.21 8.56 -8.24
C MET A 43 1.31 9.62 -8.04
N ASP A 44 1.09 10.85 -8.51
CA ASP A 44 2.02 11.98 -8.44
C ASP A 44 1.86 12.82 -7.17
N HIS A 45 0.91 12.48 -6.30
CA HIS A 45 0.72 13.19 -5.05
C HIS A 45 2.01 13.22 -4.22
N PRO A 46 2.39 14.37 -3.58
CA PRO A 46 3.63 14.51 -2.83
C PRO A 46 3.86 13.41 -1.78
N PHE A 47 2.80 12.93 -1.12
CA PHE A 47 2.88 11.80 -0.18
C PHE A 47 3.39 10.53 -0.88
N MET A 48 2.85 10.20 -2.07
CA MET A 48 3.23 9.02 -2.83
C MET A 48 4.69 9.11 -3.32
N ASP A 49 5.11 10.30 -3.73
CA ASP A 49 6.49 10.55 -4.15
C ASP A 49 7.47 10.45 -2.98
N ASN A 50 7.13 11.03 -1.82
CA ASN A 50 7.95 10.93 -0.62
C ASN A 50 8.08 9.46 -0.14
N VAL A 51 7.00 8.68 -0.18
CA VAL A 51 7.02 7.24 0.12
C VAL A 51 7.98 6.51 -0.83
N ALA A 52 7.85 6.75 -2.14
CA ALA A 52 8.68 6.08 -3.14
C ALA A 52 10.17 6.42 -2.99
N ARG A 53 10.50 7.70 -2.79
CA ARG A 53 11.88 8.14 -2.53
C ARG A 53 12.46 7.57 -1.25
N GLY A 54 11.69 7.59 -0.18
CA GLY A 54 12.11 7.03 1.09
C GLY A 54 12.29 5.50 1.06
N LEU A 55 11.47 4.78 0.29
CA LEU A 55 11.66 3.34 0.07
C LEU A 55 12.86 3.06 -0.83
N ALA A 56 13.11 3.88 -1.86
CA ALA A 56 14.29 3.73 -2.70
C ALA A 56 15.60 3.89 -1.90
N SER A 57 15.66 4.81 -0.93
CA SER A 57 16.82 4.95 -0.03
C SER A 57 17.02 3.73 0.88
N ARG A 58 15.99 2.90 1.06
CA ARG A 58 16.00 1.63 1.81
C ARG A 58 16.17 0.39 0.91
N GLY A 59 16.54 0.57 -0.37
CA GLY A 59 16.74 -0.52 -1.32
C GLY A 59 15.45 -1.23 -1.75
N ILE A 60 14.31 -0.54 -1.71
CA ILE A 60 13.01 -1.06 -2.12
C ILE A 60 12.53 -0.29 -3.35
N ALA A 61 12.27 -1.01 -4.44
CA ALA A 61 11.65 -0.44 -5.62
C ALA A 61 10.15 -0.16 -5.37
N THR A 62 9.59 0.78 -6.13
CA THR A 62 8.14 1.03 -6.11
C THR A 62 7.59 1.13 -7.53
N LEU A 63 6.44 0.52 -7.76
CA LEU A 63 5.58 0.82 -8.90
C LEU A 63 4.35 1.55 -8.38
N ARG A 64 4.33 2.87 -8.54
CA ARG A 64 3.13 3.70 -8.33
C ARG A 64 2.32 3.69 -9.60
N TYR A 65 1.01 3.68 -9.49
CA TYR A 65 0.14 3.67 -10.68
C TYR A 65 -1.14 4.44 -10.47
N GLN A 66 -1.73 4.88 -11.57
CA GLN A 66 -2.96 5.63 -11.60
C GLN A 66 -4.16 4.68 -11.66
N PHE A 67 -5.25 4.99 -10.92
CA PHE A 67 -6.53 4.34 -11.20
C PHE A 67 -7.22 5.00 -12.40
N PRO A 68 -8.02 4.26 -13.19
CA PRO A 68 -8.63 4.78 -14.43
C PRO A 68 -9.44 6.08 -14.24
N TYR A 69 -10.11 6.27 -13.10
CA TYR A 69 -10.84 7.51 -12.85
C TYR A 69 -9.91 8.74 -12.81
N MET A 70 -8.72 8.59 -12.26
CA MET A 70 -7.74 9.67 -12.22
C MET A 70 -7.12 9.95 -13.59
N GLU A 71 -6.90 8.92 -14.43
CA GLU A 71 -6.51 9.10 -15.83
C GLU A 71 -7.52 9.96 -16.60
N ARG A 72 -8.79 9.79 -16.30
CA ARG A 72 -9.89 10.58 -16.90
C ARG A 72 -10.09 11.94 -16.24
N GLY A 73 -9.24 12.35 -15.30
CA GLY A 73 -9.38 13.61 -14.56
C GLY A 73 -10.57 13.66 -13.59
N SER A 74 -11.19 12.50 -13.26
CA SER A 74 -12.29 12.41 -12.32
C SER A 74 -11.77 12.35 -10.88
N LYS A 75 -12.52 12.94 -9.94
CA LYS A 75 -12.28 12.79 -8.50
C LYS A 75 -13.09 11.64 -7.87
N ARG A 76 -14.05 11.08 -8.62
CA ARG A 76 -14.92 10.00 -8.14
C ARG A 76 -14.23 8.65 -8.42
N PRO A 77 -13.90 7.87 -7.38
CA PRO A 77 -13.27 6.57 -7.55
C PRO A 77 -14.05 5.62 -8.45
N ASP A 78 -13.32 4.78 -9.17
CA ASP A 78 -13.90 3.70 -9.95
C ASP A 78 -14.67 2.71 -9.07
N PRO A 79 -15.67 2.01 -9.65
CA PRO A 79 -16.29 0.86 -9.00
C PRO A 79 -15.24 -0.19 -8.59
N PRO A 80 -15.43 -0.92 -7.48
CA PRO A 80 -14.47 -1.89 -7.00
C PRO A 80 -13.97 -2.90 -8.04
N PRO A 81 -14.80 -3.46 -8.95
CA PRO A 81 -14.29 -4.39 -9.96
C PRO A 81 -13.22 -3.82 -10.87
N LEU A 82 -13.38 -2.58 -11.35
CA LEU A 82 -12.41 -1.91 -12.21
C LEU A 82 -11.14 -1.55 -11.44
N ALA A 83 -11.28 -1.04 -10.21
CA ALA A 83 -10.14 -0.75 -9.36
C ALA A 83 -9.33 -2.01 -9.02
N GLN A 84 -9.98 -3.13 -8.74
CA GLN A 84 -9.34 -4.44 -8.48
C GLN A 84 -8.65 -4.99 -9.73
N ALA A 85 -9.25 -4.85 -10.91
CA ALA A 85 -8.61 -5.22 -12.18
C ALA A 85 -7.34 -4.39 -12.42
N THR A 86 -7.38 -3.10 -12.10
CA THR A 86 -6.19 -2.20 -12.19
C THR A 86 -5.09 -2.65 -11.24
N VAL A 87 -5.42 -3.03 -10.00
CA VAL A 87 -4.45 -3.60 -9.05
C VAL A 87 -3.77 -4.84 -9.64
N ARG A 88 -4.53 -5.77 -10.21
CA ARG A 88 -3.99 -6.99 -10.82
C ARG A 88 -3.06 -6.69 -11.99
N ALA A 89 -3.46 -5.77 -12.86
CA ALA A 89 -2.64 -5.33 -13.98
C ALA A 89 -1.32 -4.69 -13.52
N ALA A 90 -1.37 -3.87 -12.46
CA ALA A 90 -0.17 -3.25 -11.89
C ALA A 90 0.78 -4.29 -11.25
N VAL A 91 0.25 -5.31 -10.59
CA VAL A 91 1.05 -6.41 -10.04
C VAL A 91 1.71 -7.21 -11.17
N ALA A 92 0.96 -7.59 -12.21
CA ALA A 92 1.48 -8.30 -13.37
C ALA A 92 2.58 -7.49 -14.09
N GLU A 93 2.38 -6.18 -14.24
CA GLU A 93 3.39 -5.31 -14.84
C GLU A 93 4.65 -5.19 -13.97
N ALA A 94 4.52 -5.09 -12.64
CA ALA A 94 5.66 -5.10 -11.73
C ALA A 94 6.46 -6.41 -11.84
N GLN A 95 5.78 -7.55 -11.93
CA GLN A 95 6.41 -8.85 -12.10
C GLN A 95 7.13 -8.97 -13.46
N ARG A 96 6.51 -8.47 -14.54
CA ARG A 96 7.13 -8.41 -15.86
C ARG A 96 8.39 -7.55 -15.89
N LEU A 97 8.38 -6.41 -15.20
CA LEU A 97 9.52 -5.48 -15.15
C LEU A 97 10.64 -5.93 -14.20
N LEU A 98 10.29 -6.74 -13.21
CA LEU A 98 11.18 -7.16 -12.11
C LEU A 98 10.96 -8.66 -11.80
N PRO A 99 11.22 -9.59 -12.74
CA PRO A 99 10.85 -11.00 -12.61
C PRO A 99 11.50 -11.71 -11.40
N ASP A 100 12.72 -11.30 -11.03
CA ASP A 100 13.49 -11.92 -9.95
C ASP A 100 13.38 -11.15 -8.61
N THR A 101 12.44 -10.20 -8.52
CA THR A 101 12.31 -9.34 -7.35
C THR A 101 11.04 -9.69 -6.58
N ALA A 102 11.16 -9.96 -5.28
CA ALA A 102 10.02 -10.22 -4.41
C ALA A 102 9.04 -9.04 -4.42
N LEU A 103 7.74 -9.32 -4.57
CA LEU A 103 6.69 -8.30 -4.59
C LEU A 103 5.94 -8.25 -3.27
N ILE A 104 5.65 -7.04 -2.81
CA ILE A 104 4.55 -6.74 -1.89
C ILE A 104 3.59 -5.78 -2.59
N ALA A 105 2.33 -5.81 -2.21
CA ALA A 105 1.30 -4.94 -2.78
C ALA A 105 0.54 -4.20 -1.68
N GLY A 106 -0.19 -3.16 -2.04
CA GLY A 106 -0.98 -2.40 -1.07
C GLY A 106 -1.14 -0.94 -1.47
N GLY A 107 -1.10 -0.05 -0.49
CA GLY A 107 -1.18 1.38 -0.79
C GLY A 107 -1.80 2.22 0.30
N LYS A 108 -2.05 3.47 -0.07
CA LYS A 108 -2.67 4.48 0.79
C LYS A 108 -4.19 4.33 0.77
N SER A 109 -4.80 4.22 1.95
CA SER A 109 -6.26 4.36 2.11
C SER A 109 -7.07 3.51 1.12
N PHE A 110 -7.82 4.15 0.20
CA PHE A 110 -8.60 3.50 -0.85
C PHE A 110 -7.76 2.47 -1.63
N GLY A 111 -6.53 2.83 -2.02
CA GLY A 111 -5.65 1.94 -2.77
C GLY A 111 -5.32 0.66 -1.99
N GLY A 112 -4.99 0.77 -0.71
CA GLY A 112 -4.76 -0.38 0.17
C GLY A 112 -6.00 -1.28 0.27
N ARG A 113 -7.19 -0.69 0.42
CA ARG A 113 -8.45 -1.43 0.47
C ARG A 113 -8.77 -2.14 -0.86
N MET A 114 -8.56 -1.49 -2.01
CA MET A 114 -8.77 -2.14 -3.32
C MET A 114 -7.79 -3.28 -3.54
N THR A 115 -6.55 -3.14 -3.09
CA THR A 115 -5.53 -4.19 -3.17
C THR A 115 -5.91 -5.38 -2.29
N SER A 116 -6.33 -5.15 -1.05
CA SER A 116 -6.75 -6.25 -0.17
C SER A 116 -8.00 -6.97 -0.69
N GLN A 117 -8.97 -6.25 -1.26
CA GLN A 117 -10.13 -6.86 -1.91
C GLN A 117 -9.76 -7.66 -3.16
N ALA A 118 -8.81 -7.19 -3.95
CA ALA A 118 -8.30 -7.95 -5.09
C ALA A 118 -7.64 -9.25 -4.63
N GLN A 119 -6.80 -9.20 -3.61
CA GLN A 119 -6.13 -10.38 -3.03
C GLN A 119 -7.13 -11.36 -2.42
N ALA A 120 -8.17 -10.88 -1.72
CA ALA A 120 -9.19 -11.74 -1.10
C ALA A 120 -10.03 -12.51 -2.14
N LYS A 121 -10.33 -11.89 -3.28
CA LYS A 121 -11.08 -12.56 -4.37
C LYS A 121 -10.31 -13.68 -5.05
N ALA A 122 -9.05 -13.44 -5.32
CA ALA A 122 -8.12 -14.43 -5.85
C ALA A 122 -6.69 -13.96 -5.57
N PRO A 123 -5.74 -14.84 -5.28
CA PRO A 123 -4.36 -14.46 -5.03
C PRO A 123 -3.78 -13.54 -6.09
N LEU A 124 -3.02 -12.55 -5.68
CA LEU A 124 -2.18 -11.73 -6.55
C LEU A 124 -0.87 -12.50 -6.74
N GLU A 125 -0.64 -13.01 -7.94
CA GLU A 125 0.50 -13.86 -8.23
C GLU A 125 1.82 -13.16 -7.90
N GLY A 126 2.76 -13.88 -7.29
CA GLY A 126 4.08 -13.37 -6.91
C GLY A 126 4.08 -12.37 -5.74
N VAL A 127 2.92 -12.05 -5.14
CA VAL A 127 2.83 -11.14 -4.00
C VAL A 127 2.99 -11.91 -2.69
N HIS A 128 4.05 -11.59 -1.92
CA HIS A 128 4.40 -12.24 -0.67
C HIS A 128 3.70 -11.64 0.56
N GLY A 129 3.14 -10.44 0.46
CA GLY A 129 2.46 -9.77 1.56
C GLY A 129 1.81 -8.47 1.14
N LEU A 130 0.91 -7.97 1.98
CA LEU A 130 0.23 -6.69 1.76
C LEU A 130 0.65 -5.66 2.82
N ALA A 131 0.85 -4.40 2.40
CA ALA A 131 1.15 -3.31 3.30
C ALA A 131 0.17 -2.14 3.10
N PHE A 132 -0.35 -1.60 4.20
CA PHE A 132 -1.37 -0.56 4.18
C PHE A 132 -0.88 0.70 4.89
N LEU A 133 -0.87 1.81 4.18
CA LEU A 133 -0.56 3.14 4.69
C LEU A 133 -1.87 3.84 5.09
N GLY A 134 -2.35 3.61 6.31
CA GLY A 134 -3.65 4.06 6.78
C GLY A 134 -4.80 3.28 6.15
N PHE A 135 -5.11 2.07 6.67
CA PHE A 135 -6.25 1.28 6.18
C PHE A 135 -7.58 1.90 6.61
N PRO A 136 -8.50 2.22 5.67
CA PRO A 136 -9.77 2.85 6.01
C PRO A 136 -10.80 1.78 6.43
N LEU A 137 -10.90 1.52 7.71
CA LEU A 137 -11.80 0.50 8.27
C LEU A 137 -13.28 0.87 8.10
N HIS A 138 -13.58 2.17 8.12
CA HIS A 138 -14.94 2.70 8.01
C HIS A 138 -14.93 4.11 7.39
N PRO A 139 -16.09 4.65 6.96
CA PRO A 139 -16.23 6.07 6.66
C PRO A 139 -16.02 6.94 7.91
N ALA A 140 -15.58 8.18 7.74
CA ALA A 140 -15.47 9.12 8.85
C ALA A 140 -16.80 9.27 9.59
N GLY A 141 -16.77 9.25 10.92
CA GLY A 141 -17.96 9.40 11.77
C GLY A 141 -18.97 8.24 11.72
N ARG A 142 -18.64 7.12 11.06
CA ARG A 142 -19.50 5.92 11.00
C ARG A 142 -18.67 4.66 11.28
N PRO A 143 -18.28 4.42 12.54
CA PRO A 143 -17.48 3.25 12.88
C PRO A 143 -18.20 1.95 12.51
N SER A 144 -17.51 1.09 11.74
CA SER A 144 -17.94 -0.28 11.40
C SER A 144 -16.72 -1.14 11.08
N GLN A 145 -16.89 -2.47 11.00
CA GLN A 145 -15.86 -3.41 10.56
C GLN A 145 -16.13 -3.95 9.15
N ASP A 146 -17.19 -3.53 8.48
CA ASP A 146 -17.63 -4.06 7.18
C ASP A 146 -16.53 -4.02 6.11
N ARG A 147 -15.65 -3.01 6.19
CA ARG A 147 -14.52 -2.89 5.26
C ARG A 147 -13.35 -3.81 5.56
N ALA A 148 -13.40 -4.54 6.69
CA ALA A 148 -12.38 -5.51 7.08
C ALA A 148 -12.80 -6.96 6.86
N GLU A 149 -14.06 -7.26 6.59
CA GLU A 149 -14.58 -8.64 6.45
C GLU A 149 -13.74 -9.47 5.46
N HIS A 150 -13.46 -8.93 4.28
CA HIS A 150 -12.67 -9.60 3.24
C HIS A 150 -11.21 -9.88 3.65
N LEU A 151 -10.68 -9.23 4.69
CA LEU A 151 -9.31 -9.47 5.17
C LEU A 151 -9.14 -10.87 5.75
N PHE A 152 -10.22 -11.47 6.27
CA PHE A 152 -10.19 -12.82 6.84
C PHE A 152 -9.95 -13.90 5.79
N GLU A 153 -10.27 -13.63 4.51
CA GLU A 153 -10.01 -14.53 3.38
C GLU A 153 -8.54 -14.50 2.91
N ILE A 154 -7.77 -13.49 3.33
CA ILE A 154 -6.38 -13.31 2.91
C ILE A 154 -5.47 -14.23 3.72
N GLN A 155 -4.67 -15.06 3.03
CA GLN A 155 -3.77 -16.02 3.68
C GLN A 155 -2.30 -15.55 3.77
N ILE A 156 -1.94 -14.47 3.07
CA ILE A 156 -0.58 -13.90 3.11
C ILE A 156 -0.45 -12.86 4.22
N PRO A 157 0.78 -12.58 4.71
CA PRO A 157 1.04 -11.56 5.73
C PRO A 157 0.52 -10.17 5.34
N MET A 158 0.00 -9.44 6.32
CA MET A 158 -0.51 -8.08 6.18
C MET A 158 0.13 -7.14 7.21
N LEU A 159 0.60 -6.00 6.76
CA LEU A 159 1.11 -4.91 7.61
C LEU A 159 0.13 -3.74 7.61
N PHE A 160 -0.33 -3.36 8.78
CA PHE A 160 -1.14 -2.17 9.01
C PHE A 160 -0.26 -1.09 9.66
N LEU A 161 0.04 -0.03 8.91
CA LEU A 161 0.73 1.17 9.37
C LEU A 161 -0.34 2.23 9.63
N GLN A 162 -0.61 2.55 10.90
CA GLN A 162 -1.81 3.29 11.28
C GLN A 162 -1.51 4.40 12.28
N GLY A 163 -2.02 5.61 12.01
CA GLY A 163 -2.00 6.69 12.98
C GLY A 163 -2.99 6.47 14.13
N THR A 164 -2.62 6.85 15.35
CA THR A 164 -3.52 6.65 16.52
C THR A 164 -4.71 7.61 16.52
N ARG A 165 -4.68 8.67 15.72
CA ARG A 165 -5.77 9.65 15.54
C ARG A 165 -6.43 9.57 14.17
N ASP A 166 -6.30 8.42 13.50
CA ASP A 166 -6.94 8.19 12.22
C ASP A 166 -8.45 8.02 12.40
N ASN A 167 -9.22 8.98 11.87
CA ASN A 167 -10.68 9.02 11.96
C ASN A 167 -11.40 8.07 10.99
N LEU A 168 -10.65 7.34 10.13
CA LEU A 168 -11.17 6.31 9.24
C LEU A 168 -10.91 4.90 9.77
N ALA A 169 -10.24 4.77 10.92
CA ALA A 169 -9.94 3.49 11.56
C ALA A 169 -9.82 3.64 13.07
N SER A 170 -10.96 3.55 13.76
CA SER A 170 -11.00 3.53 15.23
C SER A 170 -10.14 2.38 15.76
N LEU A 171 -9.25 2.68 16.72
CA LEU A 171 -8.38 1.66 17.32
C LEU A 171 -9.16 0.59 18.07
N ASP A 172 -10.33 0.93 18.62
CA ASP A 172 -11.23 -0.01 19.32
C ASP A 172 -11.81 -1.07 18.38
N GLN A 173 -11.77 -0.83 17.08
CA GLN A 173 -12.19 -1.79 16.06
C GLN A 173 -11.00 -2.41 15.32
N LEU A 174 -9.96 -1.62 15.01
CA LEU A 174 -8.80 -2.11 14.28
C LEU A 174 -7.97 -3.12 15.09
N LYS A 175 -7.75 -2.85 16.38
CA LYS A 175 -7.00 -3.77 17.25
C LYS A 175 -7.65 -5.15 17.37
N PRO A 176 -8.98 -5.27 17.64
CA PRO A 176 -9.66 -6.57 17.64
C PRO A 176 -9.59 -7.26 16.27
N ALA A 177 -9.80 -6.55 15.16
CA ALA A 177 -9.70 -7.13 13.81
C ALA A 177 -8.30 -7.70 13.55
N CYS A 178 -7.24 -6.95 13.85
CA CYS A 178 -5.87 -7.45 13.73
C CYS A 178 -5.59 -8.65 14.67
N LYS A 179 -6.15 -8.65 15.88
CA LYS A 179 -6.04 -9.78 16.81
C LYS A 179 -6.71 -11.05 16.26
N GLN A 180 -7.87 -10.93 15.64
CA GLN A 180 -8.58 -12.06 15.01
C GLN A 180 -7.83 -12.58 13.77
N LEU A 181 -7.17 -11.71 12.99
CA LEU A 181 -6.30 -12.11 11.88
C LEU A 181 -5.05 -12.87 12.36
N GLY A 182 -4.71 -12.75 13.63
CA GLY A 182 -3.63 -13.50 14.27
C GLY A 182 -2.27 -13.24 13.65
N LYS A 183 -1.48 -14.28 13.41
CA LYS A 183 -0.11 -14.18 12.86
C LYS A 183 -0.02 -13.58 11.46
N ARG A 184 -1.15 -13.47 10.75
CA ARG A 184 -1.21 -12.84 9.42
C ARG A 184 -1.20 -11.32 9.48
N ALA A 185 -1.56 -10.71 10.60
CA ALA A 185 -1.60 -9.26 10.75
C ALA A 185 -0.49 -8.74 11.67
N THR A 186 0.26 -7.77 11.17
CA THR A 186 1.17 -6.93 11.97
C THR A 186 0.59 -5.53 12.03
N LEU A 187 0.32 -5.02 13.24
CA LEU A 187 -0.16 -3.66 13.47
C LEU A 187 0.97 -2.80 14.04
N LYS A 188 1.32 -1.72 13.33
CA LYS A 188 2.25 -0.67 13.81
C LYS A 188 1.49 0.64 13.96
N LEU A 189 1.50 1.17 15.17
CA LEU A 189 0.81 2.41 15.51
C LEU A 189 1.80 3.56 15.61
N PHE A 190 1.41 4.71 15.02
CA PHE A 190 2.17 5.95 15.07
C PHE A 190 1.41 6.95 15.94
N ALA A 191 1.99 7.26 17.09
CA ALA A 191 1.37 8.12 18.11
C ALA A 191 1.04 9.50 17.55
N ASP A 192 -0.13 10.02 17.89
CA ASP A 192 -0.69 11.31 17.48
C ASP A 192 -0.83 11.54 15.96
N ALA A 193 -0.44 10.58 15.12
CA ALA A 193 -0.61 10.71 13.68
C ALA A 193 -2.08 10.50 13.27
N ASP A 194 -2.52 11.30 12.30
CA ASP A 194 -3.82 11.15 11.66
C ASP A 194 -3.78 10.19 10.45
N HIS A 195 -4.87 10.17 9.66
CA HIS A 195 -4.97 9.35 8.45
C HIS A 195 -3.86 9.66 7.42
N SER A 196 -3.33 10.87 7.40
CA SER A 196 -2.27 11.31 6.48
C SER A 196 -0.86 11.19 7.09
N PHE A 197 -0.74 10.65 8.30
CA PHE A 197 0.45 10.64 9.13
C PHE A 197 0.92 12.05 9.54
N HIS A 198 0.01 13.02 9.52
CA HIS A 198 0.24 14.34 10.10
C HIS A 198 0.15 14.28 11.63
N VAL A 199 1.05 15.00 12.30
CA VAL A 199 1.07 15.10 13.76
C VAL A 199 0.94 16.57 14.20
N PRO A 200 0.21 16.86 15.29
CA PRO A 200 0.09 18.20 15.82
C PRO A 200 1.44 18.76 16.28
N ALA A 201 1.62 20.07 16.11
CA ALA A 201 2.86 20.76 16.52
C ALA A 201 3.24 20.53 18.00
N ARG A 202 2.25 20.34 18.90
CA ARG A 202 2.48 20.06 20.32
C ARG A 202 3.27 18.77 20.59
N THR A 203 3.37 17.86 19.60
CA THR A 203 4.16 16.61 19.74
C THR A 203 5.67 16.86 19.65
N GLY A 204 6.09 18.03 19.19
CA GLY A 204 7.50 18.34 18.89
C GLY A 204 8.07 17.58 17.70
N ARG A 205 7.27 16.77 17.01
CA ARG A 205 7.67 15.98 15.84
C ARG A 205 7.20 16.65 14.55
N LYS A 206 7.91 16.38 13.45
CA LYS A 206 7.56 16.78 12.09
C LYS A 206 6.97 15.58 11.32
N ASP A 207 6.05 15.83 10.41
CA ASP A 207 5.45 14.79 9.55
C ASP A 207 6.49 13.96 8.80
N ALA A 208 7.59 14.60 8.35
CA ALA A 208 8.68 13.90 7.69
C ALA A 208 9.35 12.85 8.59
N GLN A 209 9.50 13.12 9.89
CA GLN A 209 10.06 12.17 10.86
C GLN A 209 9.10 10.98 11.10
N VAL A 210 7.80 11.27 11.14
CA VAL A 210 6.78 10.21 11.28
C VAL A 210 6.76 9.35 10.03
N LEU A 211 6.82 9.96 8.85
CA LEU A 211 6.87 9.21 7.59
C LEU A 211 8.14 8.34 7.50
N ASP A 212 9.27 8.83 7.99
CA ASP A 212 10.52 8.07 8.02
C ASP A 212 10.40 6.82 8.92
N ASP A 213 9.80 6.95 10.12
CA ASP A 213 9.50 5.81 11.00
C ASP A 213 8.50 4.81 10.34
N VAL A 214 7.52 5.31 9.58
CA VAL A 214 6.56 4.48 8.83
C VAL A 214 7.31 3.64 7.79
N LEU A 215 8.25 4.24 7.07
CA LEU A 215 9.02 3.56 6.04
C LEU A 215 10.04 2.59 6.61
N ASP A 216 10.65 2.90 7.77
CA ASP A 216 11.51 1.97 8.51
C ASP A 216 10.73 0.74 8.98
N ALA A 217 9.53 0.94 9.53
CA ALA A 217 8.67 -0.16 9.95
C ALA A 217 8.24 -1.04 8.78
N LEU A 218 7.95 -0.44 7.60
CA LEU A 218 7.62 -1.17 6.39
C LEU A 218 8.83 -1.99 5.90
N ALA A 219 10.01 -1.37 5.83
CA ALA A 219 11.23 -2.03 5.37
C ALA A 219 11.60 -3.22 6.26
N ALA A 220 11.56 -3.06 7.58
CA ALA A 220 11.84 -4.13 8.53
C ALA A 220 10.83 -5.28 8.45
N TRP A 221 9.52 -4.95 8.28
CA TRP A 221 8.50 -5.98 8.11
C TRP A 221 8.68 -6.74 6.78
N LEU A 222 8.97 -6.04 5.70
CA LEU A 222 9.23 -6.62 4.39
C LEU A 222 10.36 -7.64 4.45
N ASP A 223 11.47 -7.30 5.11
CA ASP A 223 12.58 -8.24 5.30
C ASP A 223 12.13 -9.51 6.05
N SER A 224 11.27 -9.37 7.05
CA SER A 224 10.74 -10.51 7.79
C SER A 224 9.82 -11.42 6.95
N VAL A 225 9.18 -10.88 5.92
CA VAL A 225 8.30 -11.62 5.01
C VAL A 225 9.08 -12.32 3.91
N ILE A 226 10.08 -11.63 3.33
CA ILE A 226 10.89 -12.17 2.23
C ILE A 226 11.90 -13.22 2.72
N LEU A 227 12.53 -12.97 3.89
CA LEU A 227 13.56 -13.84 4.45
C LEU A 227 13.01 -15.08 5.17
N ARG A 228 11.70 -15.24 5.29
CA ARG A 228 11.13 -16.50 5.75
C ARG A 228 11.37 -17.54 4.67
N PRO A 229 12.25 -18.57 4.92
CA PRO A 229 12.38 -19.66 3.98
C PRO A 229 11.00 -20.25 3.78
N GLY A 230 10.56 -20.30 2.53
CA GLY A 230 9.26 -20.85 2.19
C GLY A 230 9.11 -22.21 2.83
N THR A 231 8.06 -22.42 3.61
CA THR A 231 7.52 -23.74 3.83
C THR A 231 7.15 -24.26 2.45
N LYS A 232 8.08 -25.00 1.83
CA LYS A 232 7.75 -25.85 0.69
C LYS A 232 6.66 -26.79 1.17
N SER A 233 5.43 -26.56 0.70
CA SER A 233 4.36 -27.55 0.74
C SER A 233 4.60 -28.62 -0.31
#